data_2185367247e58504fb1131a7877a330d
#
_entry.id   2185367247e58504fb1131a7877a330d
#
_cell.length_a   1.000
_cell.length_b   1.000
_cell.length_c   1.000
_cell.angle_alpha   90.00
_cell.angle_beta   90.00
_cell.angle_gamma   90.00
#
_symmetry.space_group_name_H-M   'P 1'
#
loop_
_entity.id
_entity.type
_entity.pdbx_description
1 polymer ?
#
loop_
_entity_poly.entity_id
_entity_poly.type
_entity_poly.pdbx_seq_one_letter_code
_entity_poly.pdbx_strand_id
1 'polypeptide(L)'
;MNTKLKEKITLRPRGRKVDFEILKSLEKLLDVTSYRRDHLIEYLHKIQDSNGAITKDYMTALSNLMGISQTEVYEVATFYHHFDVVESDKDKPPALTVRVCDSVSCEMNGANELAKMLDDYYKGTVRIQKVPCIGRCQSAPAAVVKMNPIDNATFEKVKKNVDAKAFYPELPNYIDLDEYIKSDGYKIYQSICNGEISAEDAVSTLEDSELKGLGGAGFPAGRKWRILRDQPAPRLLAINIDEGEPGTFKDRHYLES
;
A
#
# COMPACT_ATOMS: atom_id res chain seq x y z
N MET A 1 -21.33 -34.72 -6.22
CA MET A 1 -20.72 -34.77 -4.89
C MET A 1 -20.55 -33.39 -4.34
N ASN A 2 -21.13 -33.07 -3.30
CA ASN A 2 -21.16 -32.01 -2.30
C ASN A 2 -22.34 -31.05 -2.32
N THR A 3 -23.50 -31.61 -2.07
CA THR A 3 -24.73 -30.89 -1.72
C THR A 3 -24.75 -30.41 -0.25
N LYS A 4 -23.70 -30.66 0.54
CA LYS A 4 -23.64 -30.35 1.98
C LYS A 4 -23.04 -28.99 2.35
N LEU A 5 -22.52 -28.22 1.39
CA LEU A 5 -21.98 -26.87 1.67
C LEU A 5 -23.00 -25.74 1.54
N LYS A 6 -24.17 -25.99 0.95
CA LYS A 6 -25.22 -24.96 0.75
C LYS A 6 -26.17 -24.76 1.94
N GLU A 7 -26.16 -25.63 2.93
CA GLU A 7 -27.09 -25.53 4.06
C GLU A 7 -26.59 -24.87 5.34
N LYS A 8 -25.33 -24.38 5.37
CA LYS A 8 -24.75 -23.74 6.56
C LYS A 8 -24.73 -22.21 6.55
N ILE A 9 -25.31 -21.56 5.54
CA ILE A 9 -25.36 -20.09 5.46
C ILE A 9 -26.81 -19.61 5.63
N THR A 10 -27.44 -19.99 6.72
CA THR A 10 -28.68 -19.35 7.21
C THR A 10 -28.50 -18.76 8.60
N LEU A 11 -27.35 -18.21 8.89
CA LEU A 11 -27.25 -17.15 9.88
C LEU A 11 -27.91 -15.92 9.26
N ARG A 12 -29.14 -15.60 9.69
CA ARG A 12 -29.79 -14.33 9.35
C ARG A 12 -28.79 -13.24 9.75
N PRO A 13 -28.21 -12.51 8.79
CA PRO A 13 -27.23 -11.50 9.13
C PRO A 13 -27.91 -10.49 10.06
N ARG A 14 -27.35 -10.30 11.26
CA ARG A 14 -27.75 -9.21 12.13
C ARG A 14 -27.17 -7.94 11.49
N GLY A 15 -28.03 -6.98 11.12
CA GLY A 15 -27.60 -5.74 10.51
C GLY A 15 -28.41 -5.38 9.26
N ARG A 16 -27.84 -4.55 8.40
CA ARG A 16 -28.46 -4.07 7.17
C ARG A 16 -28.72 -5.24 6.21
N LYS A 17 -29.86 -5.24 5.56
CA LYS A 17 -30.20 -6.23 4.53
C LYS A 17 -29.35 -5.97 3.27
N VAL A 18 -28.96 -7.05 2.61
CA VAL A 18 -28.22 -6.99 1.35
C VAL A 18 -29.15 -6.57 0.22
N ASP A 19 -28.72 -5.61 -0.59
CA ASP A 19 -29.31 -5.29 -1.89
C ASP A 19 -28.78 -6.28 -2.93
N PHE A 20 -29.68 -6.99 -3.60
CA PHE A 20 -29.29 -8.04 -4.56
C PHE A 20 -28.68 -7.51 -5.84
N GLU A 21 -29.02 -6.30 -6.28
CA GLU A 21 -28.44 -5.70 -7.48
C GLU A 21 -27.00 -5.25 -7.21
N ILE A 22 -26.77 -4.68 -6.02
CA ILE A 22 -25.40 -4.33 -5.58
C ILE A 22 -24.57 -5.60 -5.37
N LEU A 23 -25.15 -6.67 -4.80
CA LEU A 23 -24.45 -7.94 -4.63
C LEU A 23 -23.95 -8.50 -5.97
N LYS A 24 -24.84 -8.57 -6.97
CA LYS A 24 -24.47 -9.04 -8.32
C LYS A 24 -23.44 -8.15 -9.00
N SER A 25 -23.59 -6.84 -8.84
CA SER A 25 -22.61 -5.87 -9.36
C SER A 25 -21.23 -6.11 -8.74
N LEU A 26 -21.20 -6.36 -7.43
CA LEU A 26 -19.97 -6.62 -6.70
C LEU A 26 -19.34 -7.96 -7.09
N GLU A 27 -20.14 -9.03 -7.24
CA GLU A 27 -19.65 -10.33 -7.73
C GLU A 27 -18.96 -10.19 -9.09
N LYS A 28 -19.58 -9.42 -10.00
CA LYS A 28 -19.00 -9.14 -11.32
C LYS A 28 -17.74 -8.28 -11.23
N LEU A 29 -17.69 -7.31 -10.33
CA LEU A 29 -16.52 -6.43 -10.14
C LEU A 29 -15.33 -7.20 -9.58
N LEU A 30 -15.56 -8.04 -8.59
CA LEU A 30 -14.50 -8.79 -7.93
C LEU A 30 -13.97 -9.93 -8.79
N ASP A 31 -14.86 -10.57 -9.56
CA ASP A 31 -14.54 -11.67 -10.52
C ASP A 31 -13.65 -12.76 -9.89
N VAL A 32 -14.06 -13.29 -8.75
CA VAL A 32 -13.34 -14.33 -8.02
C VAL A 32 -14.21 -15.55 -7.77
N THR A 33 -13.61 -16.74 -7.75
CA THR A 33 -14.31 -18.00 -7.51
C THR A 33 -14.51 -18.31 -6.02
N SER A 34 -13.72 -17.67 -5.16
CA SER A 34 -13.85 -17.81 -3.69
C SER A 34 -13.44 -16.51 -3.00
N TYR A 35 -14.16 -16.16 -1.95
CA TYR A 35 -13.90 -14.95 -1.16
C TYR A 35 -13.05 -15.31 0.06
N ARG A 36 -11.80 -14.86 0.06
CA ARG A 36 -10.83 -15.09 1.13
C ARG A 36 -10.75 -13.89 2.05
N ARG A 37 -10.66 -14.12 3.36
CA ARG A 37 -10.59 -13.07 4.37
C ARG A 37 -9.34 -12.19 4.23
N ASP A 38 -8.21 -12.77 3.86
CA ASP A 38 -6.94 -12.08 3.66
C ASP A 38 -6.93 -11.13 2.44
N HIS A 39 -7.96 -11.20 1.57
CA HIS A 39 -8.13 -10.28 0.44
C HIS A 39 -9.15 -9.15 0.72
N LEU A 40 -9.54 -8.92 1.98
CA LEU A 40 -10.53 -7.88 2.29
C LEU A 40 -10.08 -6.50 1.80
N ILE A 41 -8.81 -6.14 2.02
CA ILE A 41 -8.27 -4.84 1.62
C ILE A 41 -8.27 -4.69 0.09
N GLU A 42 -7.89 -5.72 -0.65
CA GLU A 42 -7.91 -5.73 -2.12
C GLU A 42 -9.33 -5.56 -2.67
N TYR A 43 -10.32 -6.18 -2.03
CA TYR A 43 -11.71 -6.00 -2.44
C TYR A 43 -12.22 -4.59 -2.16
N LEU A 44 -11.82 -3.99 -1.03
CA LEU A 44 -12.12 -2.60 -0.72
C LEU A 44 -11.48 -1.64 -1.73
N HIS A 45 -10.22 -1.90 -2.16
CA HIS A 45 -9.57 -1.13 -3.24
C HIS A 45 -10.37 -1.22 -4.55
N LYS A 46 -10.74 -2.42 -4.99
CA LYS A 46 -11.55 -2.60 -6.22
C LYS A 46 -12.86 -1.83 -6.17
N ILE A 47 -13.55 -1.82 -5.01
CA ILE A 47 -14.79 -1.06 -4.81
C ILE A 47 -14.49 0.44 -4.88
N GLN A 48 -13.51 0.91 -4.12
CA GLN A 48 -13.12 2.33 -4.09
C GLN A 48 -12.74 2.84 -5.48
N ASP A 49 -11.91 2.12 -6.20
CA ASP A 49 -11.41 2.52 -7.53
C ASP A 49 -12.50 2.53 -8.59
N SER A 50 -13.44 1.57 -8.52
CA SER A 50 -14.56 1.49 -9.46
C SER A 50 -15.63 2.54 -9.19
N ASN A 51 -15.96 2.77 -7.92
CA ASN A 51 -17.13 3.58 -7.53
C ASN A 51 -16.78 4.97 -7.01
N GLY A 52 -15.49 5.25 -6.76
CA GLY A 52 -15.00 6.50 -6.17
C GLY A 52 -15.23 6.63 -4.66
N ALA A 53 -15.95 5.68 -4.05
CA ALA A 53 -16.17 5.57 -2.61
C ALA A 53 -16.73 4.19 -2.24
N ILE A 54 -16.70 3.85 -0.97
CA ILE A 54 -17.27 2.63 -0.40
C ILE A 54 -18.56 2.99 0.32
N THR A 55 -19.71 2.70 -0.27
CA THR A 55 -21.01 2.93 0.36
C THR A 55 -21.33 1.83 1.38
N LYS A 56 -22.24 2.13 2.31
CA LYS A 56 -22.73 1.13 3.28
C LYS A 56 -23.33 -0.10 2.61
N ASP A 57 -23.94 0.06 1.44
CA ASP A 57 -24.55 -1.06 0.72
C ASP A 57 -23.49 -1.97 0.10
N TYR A 58 -22.40 -1.41 -0.43
CA TYR A 58 -21.25 -2.21 -0.88
C TYR A 58 -20.55 -2.95 0.27
N MET A 59 -20.40 -2.31 1.45
CA MET A 59 -19.86 -3.00 2.63
C MET A 59 -20.75 -4.15 3.09
N THR A 60 -22.08 -3.94 3.05
CA THR A 60 -23.06 -4.99 3.39
C THR A 60 -22.98 -6.14 2.39
N ALA A 61 -22.90 -5.86 1.10
CA ALA A 61 -22.74 -6.88 0.07
C ALA A 61 -21.42 -7.64 0.21
N LEU A 62 -20.31 -6.93 0.45
CA LEU A 62 -18.99 -7.54 0.64
C LEU A 62 -18.97 -8.46 1.87
N SER A 63 -19.52 -8.01 3.00
CA SER A 63 -19.63 -8.82 4.21
C SER A 63 -20.39 -10.12 3.98
N ASN A 64 -21.45 -10.07 3.17
CA ASN A 64 -22.24 -11.23 2.79
C ASN A 64 -21.46 -12.21 1.92
N LEU A 65 -20.77 -11.71 0.87
CA LEU A 65 -19.95 -12.54 -0.02
C LEU A 65 -18.80 -13.24 0.72
N MET A 66 -18.18 -12.52 1.63
CA MET A 66 -17.04 -13.03 2.40
C MET A 66 -17.46 -13.89 3.61
N GLY A 67 -18.73 -13.85 4.03
CA GLY A 67 -19.20 -14.53 5.23
C GLY A 67 -18.63 -13.98 6.53
N ILE A 68 -18.26 -12.69 6.57
CA ILE A 68 -17.74 -11.98 7.75
C ILE A 68 -18.75 -10.94 8.25
N SER A 69 -18.51 -10.35 9.43
CA SER A 69 -19.45 -9.35 9.97
C SER A 69 -19.34 -8.01 9.21
N GLN A 70 -20.47 -7.28 9.15
CA GLN A 70 -20.48 -5.92 8.59
C GLN A 70 -19.56 -4.98 9.39
N THR A 71 -19.48 -5.19 10.70
CA THR A 71 -18.59 -4.43 11.59
C THR A 71 -17.12 -4.61 11.19
N GLU A 72 -16.70 -5.84 10.92
CA GLU A 72 -15.33 -6.14 10.50
C GLU A 72 -14.96 -5.45 9.18
N VAL A 73 -15.86 -5.47 8.19
CA VAL A 73 -15.66 -4.73 6.94
C VAL A 73 -15.56 -3.22 7.20
N TYR A 74 -16.45 -2.70 8.05
CA TYR A 74 -16.47 -1.28 8.40
C TYR A 74 -15.21 -0.84 9.14
N GLU A 75 -14.76 -1.62 10.12
CA GLU A 75 -13.53 -1.33 10.88
C GLU A 75 -12.30 -1.24 9.97
N VAL A 76 -12.14 -2.18 9.05
CA VAL A 76 -11.04 -2.15 8.09
C VAL A 76 -11.17 -0.99 7.11
N ALA A 77 -12.37 -0.77 6.54
CA ALA A 77 -12.60 0.31 5.58
C ALA A 77 -12.37 1.70 6.19
N THR A 78 -12.72 1.92 7.45
CA THR A 78 -12.56 3.22 8.12
C THR A 78 -11.18 3.45 8.73
N PHE A 79 -10.39 2.40 8.89
CA PHE A 79 -9.02 2.51 9.42
C PHE A 79 -8.07 3.23 8.44
N TYR A 80 -8.20 2.99 7.15
CA TYR A 80 -7.30 3.53 6.14
C TYR A 80 -7.83 4.85 5.54
N HIS A 81 -7.01 5.90 5.55
CA HIS A 81 -7.34 7.19 4.92
C HIS A 81 -7.54 7.12 3.40
N HIS A 82 -7.13 6.03 2.78
CA HIS A 82 -7.32 5.81 1.35
C HIS A 82 -8.78 5.56 0.99
N PHE A 83 -9.55 4.96 1.89
CA PHE A 83 -10.93 4.60 1.63
C PHE A 83 -11.90 5.71 2.05
N ASP A 84 -12.80 6.05 1.16
CA ASP A 84 -13.88 6.99 1.39
C ASP A 84 -15.17 6.23 1.73
N VAL A 85 -15.44 6.07 3.02
CA VAL A 85 -16.66 5.40 3.51
C VAL A 85 -17.78 6.41 3.61
N VAL A 86 -18.84 6.22 2.81
CA VAL A 86 -19.97 7.15 2.71
C VAL A 86 -21.31 6.44 2.92
N GLU A 87 -22.34 7.21 3.26
CA GLU A 87 -23.69 6.67 3.45
C GLU A 87 -24.28 6.19 2.12
N SER A 88 -24.16 7.01 1.08
CA SER A 88 -24.74 6.77 -0.24
C SER A 88 -23.92 7.42 -1.35
N ASP A 89 -24.28 7.16 -2.60
CA ASP A 89 -23.64 7.77 -3.77
C ASP A 89 -23.70 9.30 -3.81
N LYS A 90 -24.66 9.90 -3.10
CA LYS A 90 -24.78 11.36 -3.02
C LYS A 90 -23.70 12.01 -2.16
N ASP A 91 -23.10 11.24 -1.28
CA ASP A 91 -22.10 11.69 -0.31
C ASP A 91 -20.65 11.46 -0.80
N LYS A 92 -20.51 11.02 -2.06
CA LYS A 92 -19.20 10.78 -2.66
C LYS A 92 -18.40 12.07 -2.75
N PRO A 93 -17.09 12.02 -2.44
CA PRO A 93 -16.22 13.16 -2.64
C PRO A 93 -16.10 13.51 -4.13
N PRO A 94 -15.56 14.68 -4.48
CA PRO A 94 -15.18 15.02 -5.84
C PRO A 94 -14.29 13.93 -6.47
N ALA A 95 -14.41 13.77 -7.79
CA ALA A 95 -13.69 12.72 -8.52
C ALA A 95 -12.15 12.80 -8.39
N LEU A 96 -11.62 13.97 -8.07
CA LEU A 96 -10.19 14.16 -7.83
C LEU A 96 -9.95 14.60 -6.38
N THR A 97 -9.03 13.93 -5.74
CA THR A 97 -8.48 14.30 -4.43
C THR A 97 -7.01 14.64 -4.58
N VAL A 98 -6.60 15.77 -4.02
CA VAL A 98 -5.22 16.13 -3.75
C VAL A 98 -4.98 15.91 -2.27
N ARG A 99 -4.01 15.05 -1.95
CA ARG A 99 -3.58 14.80 -0.57
C ARG A 99 -2.35 15.62 -0.26
N VAL A 100 -2.37 16.38 0.82
CA VAL A 100 -1.24 17.18 1.30
C VAL A 100 -0.77 16.58 2.62
N CYS A 101 0.50 16.23 2.69
CA CYS A 101 1.09 15.68 3.91
C CYS A 101 1.11 16.74 5.03
N ASP A 102 0.59 16.40 6.21
CA ASP A 102 0.57 17.28 7.39
C ASP A 102 1.51 16.81 8.52
N SER A 103 2.43 15.89 8.20
CA SER A 103 3.46 15.48 9.17
C SER A 103 4.51 16.55 9.38
N VAL A 104 5.21 16.46 10.51
CA VAL A 104 6.14 17.49 11.04
C VAL A 104 7.04 18.12 9.98
N SER A 105 7.73 17.32 9.17
CA SER A 105 8.65 17.85 8.13
C SER A 105 7.91 18.69 7.09
N CYS A 106 6.71 18.27 6.67
CA CYS A 106 5.92 19.00 5.69
C CYS A 106 5.27 20.25 6.31
N GLU A 107 4.78 20.15 7.53
CA GLU A 107 4.21 21.29 8.26
C GLU A 107 5.24 22.41 8.45
N MET A 108 6.45 22.06 8.88
CA MET A 108 7.57 23.03 9.01
C MET A 108 7.99 23.68 7.68
N ASN A 109 7.64 23.06 6.54
CA ASN A 109 7.91 23.55 5.19
C ASN A 109 6.69 24.15 4.49
N GLY A 110 5.64 24.53 5.23
CA GLY A 110 4.51 25.28 4.71
C GLY A 110 3.37 24.45 4.10
N ALA A 111 3.24 23.18 4.48
CA ALA A 111 2.15 22.32 3.97
C ALA A 111 0.75 22.81 4.36
N ASN A 112 0.61 23.43 5.52
CA ASN A 112 -0.66 23.97 5.97
C ASN A 112 -1.15 25.15 5.10
N GLU A 113 -0.23 26.05 4.75
CA GLU A 113 -0.48 27.17 3.84
C GLU A 113 -0.79 26.68 2.43
N LEU A 114 -0.04 25.69 1.95
CA LEU A 114 -0.29 25.06 0.66
C LEU A 114 -1.70 24.45 0.61
N ALA A 115 -2.08 23.65 1.61
CA ALA A 115 -3.40 23.03 1.67
C ALA A 115 -4.52 24.08 1.65
N LYS A 116 -4.36 25.17 2.41
CA LYS A 116 -5.32 26.28 2.43
C LYS A 116 -5.43 26.98 1.06
N MET A 117 -4.29 27.31 0.43
CA MET A 117 -4.27 27.94 -0.90
C MET A 117 -4.99 27.09 -1.94
N LEU A 118 -4.78 25.76 -1.90
CA LEU A 118 -5.42 24.81 -2.82
C LEU A 118 -6.92 24.73 -2.56
N ASP A 119 -7.34 24.67 -1.30
CA ASP A 119 -8.77 24.61 -0.92
C ASP A 119 -9.50 25.88 -1.33
N ASP A 120 -8.92 27.05 -1.04
CA ASP A 120 -9.45 28.37 -1.43
C ASP A 120 -9.58 28.52 -2.97
N TYR A 121 -8.67 27.91 -3.73
CA TYR A 121 -8.69 27.97 -5.19
C TYR A 121 -9.72 27.02 -5.80
N TYR A 122 -9.73 25.76 -5.37
CA TYR A 122 -10.58 24.72 -5.98
C TYR A 122 -12.04 24.76 -5.48
N LYS A 123 -12.31 25.34 -4.31
CA LYS A 123 -13.66 25.54 -3.75
C LYS A 123 -14.54 24.30 -3.83
N GLY A 124 -13.99 23.13 -3.52
CA GLY A 124 -14.68 21.86 -3.52
C GLY A 124 -14.80 21.16 -4.88
N THR A 125 -14.32 21.74 -5.99
CA THR A 125 -14.26 21.03 -7.29
C THR A 125 -13.19 19.94 -7.31
N VAL A 126 -12.13 20.12 -6.53
CA VAL A 126 -11.12 19.13 -6.17
C VAL A 126 -11.10 19.07 -4.65
N ARG A 127 -11.12 17.85 -4.09
CA ARG A 127 -11.01 17.68 -2.64
C ARG A 127 -9.55 17.85 -2.21
N ILE A 128 -9.32 18.72 -1.25
CA ILE A 128 -8.02 18.87 -0.59
C ILE A 128 -8.08 18.13 0.75
N GLN A 129 -7.25 17.13 0.91
CA GLN A 129 -7.22 16.26 2.09
C GLN A 129 -5.86 16.31 2.74
N LYS A 130 -5.81 16.66 4.02
CA LYS A 130 -4.60 16.49 4.83
C LYS A 130 -4.44 15.02 5.21
N VAL A 131 -3.22 14.50 5.07
CA VAL A 131 -2.91 13.08 5.31
C VAL A 131 -1.61 12.94 6.10
N PRO A 132 -1.45 11.85 6.86
CA PRO A 132 -0.17 11.50 7.49
C PRO A 132 0.98 11.39 6.48
N CYS A 133 2.18 11.14 6.99
CA CYS A 133 3.39 11.04 6.18
C CYS A 133 3.22 10.09 5.00
N ILE A 134 3.58 10.57 3.80
CA ILE A 134 3.54 9.85 2.54
C ILE A 134 4.92 9.36 2.08
N GLY A 135 5.90 9.30 3.00
CA GLY A 135 7.25 8.77 2.74
C GLY A 135 8.15 9.67 1.91
N ARG A 136 7.92 11.01 1.88
CA ARG A 136 8.70 11.96 1.08
C ARG A 136 9.25 13.13 1.89
N CYS A 137 9.68 12.86 3.13
CA CYS A 137 10.13 13.89 4.05
C CYS A 137 11.37 14.67 3.55
N GLN A 138 12.23 14.02 2.75
CA GLN A 138 13.43 14.67 2.16
C GLN A 138 13.08 15.75 1.12
N SER A 139 11.87 15.74 0.60
CA SER A 139 11.37 16.70 -0.40
C SER A 139 10.11 17.43 0.07
N ALA A 140 10.08 17.74 1.37
CA ALA A 140 8.99 18.49 1.99
C ALA A 140 8.88 19.94 1.45
N PRO A 141 7.65 20.51 1.35
CA PRO A 141 6.39 19.85 1.60
C PRO A 141 6.02 18.91 0.44
N ALA A 142 5.29 17.84 0.74
CA ALA A 142 4.90 16.85 -0.25
C ALA A 142 3.37 16.77 -0.39
N ALA A 143 2.91 16.57 -1.62
CA ALA A 143 1.51 16.35 -1.94
C ALA A 143 1.34 15.17 -2.90
N VAL A 144 0.13 14.66 -3.06
CA VAL A 144 -0.18 13.61 -4.04
C VAL A 144 -1.42 14.04 -4.83
N VAL A 145 -1.29 14.10 -6.14
CA VAL A 145 -2.41 14.34 -7.06
C VAL A 145 -2.89 12.98 -7.57
N LYS A 146 -3.99 12.47 -7.02
CA LYS A 146 -4.49 11.11 -7.23
C LYS A 146 -3.45 10.06 -6.78
N MET A 147 -2.58 9.56 -7.68
CA MET A 147 -1.48 8.62 -7.41
C MET A 147 -0.10 9.24 -7.71
N ASN A 148 -0.05 10.48 -8.19
CA ASN A 148 1.20 11.14 -8.56
C ASN A 148 1.75 11.98 -7.40
N PRO A 149 2.87 11.60 -6.77
CA PRO A 149 3.49 12.37 -5.72
C PRO A 149 4.19 13.61 -6.29
N ILE A 150 4.06 14.73 -5.59
CA ILE A 150 4.65 16.02 -5.94
C ILE A 150 5.66 16.40 -4.86
N ASP A 151 6.92 16.35 -5.21
CA ASP A 151 8.04 16.73 -4.35
C ASP A 151 8.23 18.25 -4.32
N ASN A 152 8.62 18.78 -3.14
CA ASN A 152 8.74 20.23 -2.91
C ASN A 152 7.51 20.94 -3.48
N ALA A 153 6.34 20.48 -3.01
CA ALA A 153 5.05 20.87 -3.55
C ALA A 153 4.80 22.36 -3.35
N THR A 154 4.49 23.05 -4.44
CA THR A 154 3.99 24.42 -4.45
C THR A 154 2.60 24.44 -5.07
N PHE A 155 1.88 25.53 -4.86
CA PHE A 155 0.58 25.73 -5.49
C PHE A 155 0.64 25.52 -7.01
N GLU A 156 1.65 26.13 -7.67
CA GLU A 156 1.83 26.04 -9.12
C GLU A 156 2.12 24.63 -9.61
N LYS A 157 2.99 23.88 -8.87
CA LYS A 157 3.29 22.50 -9.21
C LYS A 157 2.05 21.61 -9.10
N VAL A 158 1.31 21.72 -8.00
CA VAL A 158 0.08 20.93 -7.79
C VAL A 158 -0.96 21.29 -8.86
N LYS A 159 -1.21 22.59 -9.06
CA LYS A 159 -2.14 23.07 -10.09
C LYS A 159 -1.75 22.58 -11.49
N LYS A 160 -0.49 22.65 -11.87
CA LYS A 160 0.01 22.13 -13.17
C LYS A 160 -0.33 20.67 -13.35
N ASN A 161 -0.10 19.83 -12.33
CA ASN A 161 -0.37 18.39 -12.40
C ASN A 161 -1.88 18.09 -12.44
N VAL A 162 -2.70 18.85 -11.73
CA VAL A 162 -4.16 18.74 -11.80
C VAL A 162 -4.67 19.12 -13.21
N ASP A 163 -4.25 20.26 -13.74
CA ASP A 163 -4.67 20.77 -15.06
C ASP A 163 -4.22 19.84 -16.19
N ALA A 164 -3.01 19.28 -16.09
CA ALA A 164 -2.45 18.33 -17.06
C ALA A 164 -3.02 16.91 -16.90
N LYS A 165 -3.83 16.64 -15.87
CA LYS A 165 -4.30 15.30 -15.49
C LYS A 165 -3.13 14.29 -15.33
N ALA A 166 -2.00 14.77 -14.84
CA ALA A 166 -0.83 13.95 -14.55
C ALA A 166 -1.05 13.18 -13.24
N PHE A 167 -1.83 12.11 -13.30
CA PHE A 167 -2.33 11.37 -12.13
C PHE A 167 -1.46 10.20 -11.71
N TYR A 168 -0.46 9.86 -12.51
CA TYR A 168 0.49 8.79 -12.23
C TYR A 168 1.92 9.33 -12.32
N PRO A 169 2.83 8.84 -11.47
CA PRO A 169 4.24 9.23 -11.55
C PRO A 169 4.89 8.71 -12.83
N GLU A 170 5.89 9.43 -13.31
CA GLU A 170 6.84 8.86 -14.24
C GLU A 170 7.70 7.85 -13.49
N LEU A 171 7.94 6.69 -14.10
CA LEU A 171 8.85 5.71 -13.52
C LEU A 171 10.29 6.24 -13.62
N PRO A 172 11.06 6.16 -12.53
CA PRO A 172 12.48 6.50 -12.60
C PRO A 172 13.23 5.50 -13.49
N ASN A 173 14.42 5.86 -13.94
CA ASN A 173 15.31 4.89 -14.56
C ASN A 173 15.72 3.87 -13.50
N TYR A 174 15.57 2.61 -13.81
CA TYR A 174 15.93 1.50 -12.94
C TYR A 174 16.72 0.44 -13.71
N ILE A 175 17.47 -0.36 -13.00
CA ILE A 175 18.18 -1.52 -13.56
C ILE A 175 17.20 -2.70 -13.51
N ASP A 176 16.80 -3.25 -14.65
CA ASP A 176 15.96 -4.43 -14.70
C ASP A 176 16.75 -5.71 -14.34
N LEU A 177 16.04 -6.83 -14.17
CA LEU A 177 16.65 -8.09 -13.78
C LEU A 177 17.71 -8.57 -14.80
N ASP A 178 17.46 -8.36 -16.08
CA ASP A 178 18.36 -8.80 -17.15
C ASP A 178 19.66 -7.98 -17.15
N GLU A 179 19.56 -6.67 -16.95
CA GLU A 179 20.72 -5.79 -16.80
C GLU A 179 21.50 -6.09 -15.52
N TYR A 180 20.80 -6.36 -14.40
CA TYR A 180 21.42 -6.75 -13.15
C TYR A 180 22.19 -8.05 -13.27
N ILE A 181 21.61 -9.07 -13.93
CA ILE A 181 22.30 -10.35 -14.20
C ILE A 181 23.52 -10.15 -15.11
N LYS A 182 23.40 -9.32 -16.17
CA LYS A 182 24.54 -9.00 -17.08
C LYS A 182 25.69 -8.30 -16.37
N SER A 183 25.40 -7.55 -15.32
CA SER A 183 26.39 -6.88 -14.49
C SER A 183 26.92 -7.72 -13.30
N ASP A 184 26.91 -9.02 -13.43
CA ASP A 184 27.31 -9.99 -12.41
C ASP A 184 26.36 -10.07 -11.19
N GLY A 185 25.14 -9.58 -11.33
CA GLY A 185 24.09 -9.72 -10.31
C GLY A 185 23.80 -11.19 -10.01
N TYR A 186 23.57 -11.50 -8.74
CA TYR A 186 23.37 -12.87 -8.22
C TYR A 186 24.50 -13.86 -8.48
N LYS A 187 25.69 -13.45 -8.95
CA LYS A 187 26.82 -14.34 -9.24
C LYS A 187 27.22 -15.19 -8.04
N ILE A 188 27.39 -14.58 -6.86
CA ILE A 188 27.74 -15.30 -5.63
C ILE A 188 26.65 -16.31 -5.26
N TYR A 189 25.38 -15.91 -5.38
CA TYR A 189 24.25 -16.81 -5.14
C TYR A 189 24.28 -18.01 -6.10
N GLN A 190 24.53 -17.79 -7.39
CA GLN A 190 24.69 -18.86 -8.38
C GLN A 190 25.86 -19.77 -8.06
N SER A 191 27.02 -19.23 -7.67
CA SER A 191 28.18 -20.02 -7.25
C SER A 191 27.88 -20.90 -6.03
N ILE A 192 27.09 -20.40 -5.08
CA ILE A 192 26.61 -21.21 -3.94
C ILE A 192 25.68 -22.32 -4.40
N CYS A 193 24.72 -22.03 -5.28
CA CYS A 193 23.79 -23.03 -5.83
C CYS A 193 24.51 -24.11 -6.64
N ASN A 194 25.59 -23.76 -7.35
CA ASN A 194 26.42 -24.66 -8.14
C ASN A 194 27.43 -25.46 -7.27
N GLY A 195 27.54 -25.13 -5.98
CA GLY A 195 28.49 -25.79 -5.06
C GLY A 195 29.94 -25.33 -5.21
N GLU A 196 30.21 -24.24 -5.93
CA GLU A 196 31.52 -23.62 -6.09
C GLU A 196 31.97 -22.91 -4.82
N ILE A 197 31.01 -22.31 -4.10
CA ILE A 197 31.18 -21.69 -2.79
C ILE A 197 30.25 -22.39 -1.80
N SER A 198 30.75 -22.75 -0.63
CA SER A 198 29.89 -23.34 0.38
C SER A 198 29.03 -22.23 1.06
N ALA A 199 27.82 -22.58 1.45
CA ALA A 199 26.98 -21.63 2.22
C ALA A 199 27.63 -21.29 3.58
N GLU A 200 28.50 -22.17 4.11
CA GLU A 200 29.28 -21.89 5.33
C GLU A 200 30.31 -20.80 5.10
N ASP A 201 31.08 -20.90 3.99
CA ASP A 201 32.07 -19.87 3.64
C ASP A 201 31.42 -18.51 3.42
N ALA A 202 30.23 -18.47 2.81
CA ALA A 202 29.48 -17.23 2.62
C ALA A 202 29.05 -16.60 3.96
N VAL A 203 28.57 -17.43 4.91
CA VAL A 203 28.20 -16.94 6.26
C VAL A 203 29.42 -16.47 7.03
N SER A 204 30.54 -17.23 6.98
CA SER A 204 31.78 -16.83 7.63
C SER A 204 32.35 -15.54 7.07
N THR A 205 32.29 -15.35 5.75
CA THR A 205 32.67 -14.08 5.11
C THR A 205 31.83 -12.90 5.60
N LEU A 206 30.53 -13.11 5.79
CA LEU A 206 29.65 -12.08 6.37
C LEU A 206 29.95 -11.80 7.84
N GLU A 207 30.35 -12.80 8.62
CA GLU A 207 30.78 -12.61 10.01
C GLU A 207 32.08 -11.82 10.08
N ASP A 208 33.04 -12.17 9.25
CA ASP A 208 34.37 -11.52 9.19
C ASP A 208 34.27 -10.06 8.67
N SER A 209 33.28 -9.76 7.84
CA SER A 209 33.02 -8.40 7.34
C SER A 209 32.51 -7.42 8.40
N GLU A 210 32.10 -7.91 9.56
CA GLU A 210 31.45 -7.14 10.64
C GLU A 210 30.22 -6.33 10.20
N LEU A 211 29.60 -6.67 9.05
CA LEU A 211 28.39 -6.02 8.55
C LEU A 211 27.27 -6.11 9.57
N LYS A 212 26.67 -4.99 9.87
CA LYS A 212 25.59 -4.86 10.87
C LYS A 212 24.33 -4.30 10.24
N GLY A 213 23.17 -4.63 10.83
CA GLY A 213 21.92 -3.99 10.50
C GLY A 213 21.92 -2.51 10.90
N LEU A 214 21.34 -1.67 10.06
CA LEU A 214 21.26 -0.21 10.26
C LEU A 214 19.92 0.25 10.85
N GLY A 215 19.04 -0.67 11.21
CA GLY A 215 17.72 -0.38 11.82
C GLY A 215 17.75 -0.09 13.32
N GLY A 216 18.85 0.41 13.87
CA GLY A 216 19.01 0.83 15.25
C GLY A 216 19.72 -0.18 16.16
N ALA A 217 19.37 -1.47 16.13
CA ALA A 217 19.95 -2.49 17.02
C ALA A 217 21.40 -2.87 16.68
N GLY A 218 21.87 -2.59 15.45
CA GLY A 218 23.23 -2.89 15.03
C GLY A 218 23.59 -4.39 15.06
N PHE A 219 22.60 -5.28 14.86
CA PHE A 219 22.83 -6.72 14.99
C PHE A 219 23.71 -7.23 13.84
N PRO A 220 24.76 -8.04 14.11
CA PRO A 220 25.67 -8.56 13.10
C PRO A 220 24.94 -9.44 12.06
N ALA A 221 25.06 -9.11 10.77
CA ALA A 221 24.35 -9.79 9.68
C ALA A 221 24.75 -11.26 9.57
N GLY A 222 26.04 -11.58 9.60
CA GLY A 222 26.54 -12.96 9.52
C GLY A 222 26.01 -13.82 10.68
N ARG A 223 26.03 -13.30 11.91
CA ARG A 223 25.47 -14.00 13.07
C ARG A 223 23.96 -14.26 12.90
N LYS A 224 23.21 -13.31 12.34
CA LYS A 224 21.78 -13.48 12.04
C LYS A 224 21.56 -14.63 11.05
N TRP A 225 22.37 -14.72 10.01
CA TRP A 225 22.29 -15.78 9.03
C TRP A 225 22.65 -17.13 9.61
N ARG A 226 23.66 -17.21 10.49
CA ARG A 226 24.01 -18.43 11.21
C ARG A 226 22.86 -18.94 12.08
N ILE A 227 22.25 -18.08 12.88
CA ILE A 227 21.07 -18.40 13.70
C ILE A 227 19.94 -18.95 12.82
N LEU A 228 19.70 -18.32 11.65
CA LEU A 228 18.65 -18.76 10.73
C LEU A 228 18.94 -20.14 10.15
N ARG A 229 20.21 -20.46 9.82
CA ARG A 229 20.60 -21.78 9.32
C ARG A 229 20.35 -22.90 10.32
N ASP A 230 20.47 -22.63 11.60
CA ASP A 230 20.23 -23.58 12.69
C ASP A 230 18.75 -23.88 12.93
N GLN A 231 17.84 -23.09 12.35
CA GLN A 231 16.41 -23.31 12.48
C GLN A 231 15.92 -24.45 11.57
N PRO A 232 14.91 -25.22 12.00
CA PRO A 232 14.34 -26.28 11.18
C PRO A 232 13.66 -25.72 9.90
N ALA A 233 13.61 -26.52 8.85
CA ALA A 233 12.84 -26.22 7.64
C ALA A 233 11.33 -26.53 7.88
N PRO A 234 10.41 -25.87 7.12
CA PRO A 234 10.68 -24.84 6.10
C PRO A 234 11.00 -23.47 6.71
N ARG A 235 11.94 -22.78 6.09
CA ARG A 235 12.26 -21.39 6.42
C ARG A 235 11.57 -20.47 5.42
N LEU A 236 10.91 -19.42 5.91
CA LEU A 236 10.17 -18.46 5.09
C LEU A 236 10.90 -17.12 5.08
N LEU A 237 10.79 -16.41 3.96
CA LEU A 237 11.31 -15.06 3.80
C LEU A 237 10.14 -14.06 3.88
N ALA A 238 10.24 -13.12 4.81
CA ALA A 238 9.36 -11.96 4.85
C ALA A 238 10.20 -10.70 4.65
N ILE A 239 9.85 -9.91 3.66
CA ILE A 239 10.51 -8.64 3.34
C ILE A 239 9.61 -7.52 3.82
N ASN A 240 10.14 -6.66 4.70
CA ASN A 240 9.50 -5.43 5.11
C ASN A 240 10.14 -4.27 4.35
N ILE A 241 9.34 -3.60 3.51
CA ILE A 241 9.68 -2.37 2.79
C ILE A 241 8.56 -1.35 3.05
N ASP A 242 8.26 -1.13 4.34
CA ASP A 242 7.29 -0.13 4.79
C ASP A 242 8.04 1.08 5.37
N GLU A 243 7.92 2.23 4.69
CA GLU A 243 8.55 3.49 5.08
C GLU A 243 7.66 4.26 6.06
N GLY A 244 7.40 3.67 7.24
CA GLY A 244 6.48 4.20 8.23
C GLY A 244 7.01 5.37 9.07
N GLU A 245 8.33 5.61 9.11
CA GLU A 245 8.93 6.60 10.01
C GLU A 245 9.21 7.91 9.28
N PRO A 246 8.65 9.05 9.75
CA PRO A 246 8.95 10.35 9.17
C PRO A 246 10.45 10.65 9.14
N GLY A 247 10.95 11.16 8.01
CA GLY A 247 12.36 11.47 7.79
C GLY A 247 13.18 10.33 7.18
N THR A 248 12.61 9.13 7.03
CA THR A 248 13.27 8.00 6.35
C THR A 248 12.85 7.92 4.88
N PHE A 249 13.74 7.38 4.03
CA PHE A 249 13.49 7.21 2.58
C PHE A 249 14.26 6.01 2.00
N LYS A 250 14.83 5.14 2.83
CA LYS A 250 15.64 4.01 2.40
C LYS A 250 14.88 2.99 1.58
N ASP A 251 13.66 2.66 1.98
CA ASP A 251 12.87 1.60 1.35
C ASP A 251 12.40 2.04 -0.04
N ARG A 252 11.96 3.29 -0.17
CA ARG A 252 11.65 3.89 -1.47
C ARG A 252 12.88 3.93 -2.38
N HIS A 253 14.05 4.29 -1.86
CA HIS A 253 15.29 4.31 -2.64
C HIS A 253 15.56 2.94 -3.26
N TYR A 254 15.44 1.85 -2.49
CA TYR A 254 15.63 0.48 -3.00
C TYR A 254 14.55 0.04 -4.00
N LEU A 255 13.34 0.59 -3.93
CA LEU A 255 12.28 0.25 -4.88
C LEU A 255 12.36 1.06 -6.18
N GLU A 256 13.03 2.21 -6.16
CA GLU A 256 13.16 3.12 -7.31
C GLU A 256 14.52 2.98 -8.03
N SER A 257 15.43 2.12 -7.54
CA SER A 257 16.81 1.96 -8.05
C SER A 257 16.96 0.89 -9.09
#